data_79745f5a573fde38973fe8473032e0a6
#
_entry.id   79745f5a573fde38973fe8473032e0a6
#
_cell.length_a   1.000
_cell.length_b   1.000
_cell.length_c   1.000
_cell.angle_alpha   90.00
_cell.angle_beta   90.00
_cell.angle_gamma   90.00
#
_symmetry.space_group_name_H-M   'P 1'
#
loop_
_entity.id
_entity.type
_entity.pdbx_description
1 polymer ?
#
loop_
_entity_poly.entity_id
_entity_poly.type
_entity_poly.pdbx_seq_one_letter_code
_entity_poly.pdbx_strand_id
1 'polypeptide(L)'
;MPATTDELLELHGRIRQCTACPLWQTRTQAVPGYGPVTARVMAVGEAPGETEDREGRPFVGAAGRLLTQLLEEVGLNRHDIYITNTLKCRPPGNRDPEPDEVAACSHFLEEQVDMLRPDVILVLGRHALRRLLPGSGGITSLHGTTVRRDGRTYVPLYHPAAALYNASLLETLRDDMRRVRRYLDDAERQRAATAELAAPAATAHDQLALFD
;
A
#
# COMPACT_ATOMS: atom_id res chain seq x y z
N MET A 1 5.97 -19.80 -1.20
CA MET A 1 6.70 -19.31 -0.03
C MET A 1 6.52 -17.79 0.04
N PRO A 2 6.60 -17.13 1.20
CA PRO A 2 6.64 -15.67 1.27
C PRO A 2 7.92 -15.17 0.59
N ALA A 3 7.85 -13.99 -0.03
CA ALA A 3 9.01 -13.37 -0.65
C ALA A 3 10.06 -12.97 0.41
N THR A 4 11.30 -12.93 -0.02
CA THR A 4 12.45 -12.54 0.82
C THR A 4 12.80 -11.07 0.64
N THR A 5 13.57 -10.52 1.58
CA THR A 5 14.09 -9.16 1.45
C THR A 5 15.00 -9.01 0.23
N ASP A 6 15.78 -10.05 -0.10
CA ASP A 6 16.69 -10.01 -1.24
C ASP A 6 15.93 -9.95 -2.58
N GLU A 7 14.85 -10.73 -2.72
CA GLU A 7 13.98 -10.65 -3.91
C GLU A 7 13.35 -9.27 -4.08
N LEU A 8 12.92 -8.63 -2.98
CA LEU A 8 12.39 -7.26 -3.03
C LEU A 8 13.48 -6.26 -3.43
N LEU A 9 14.71 -6.41 -2.93
CA LEU A 9 15.83 -5.56 -3.29
C LEU A 9 16.24 -5.73 -4.76
N GLU A 10 16.17 -6.94 -5.30
CA GLU A 10 16.38 -7.22 -6.73
C GLU A 10 15.34 -6.50 -7.59
N LEU A 11 14.05 -6.62 -7.23
CA LEU A 11 12.98 -5.88 -7.90
C LEU A 11 13.22 -4.36 -7.84
N HIS A 12 13.63 -3.82 -6.70
CA HIS A 12 13.98 -2.41 -6.56
C HIS A 12 15.16 -2.02 -7.47
N GLY A 13 16.15 -2.91 -7.65
CA GLY A 13 17.26 -2.73 -8.59
C GLY A 13 16.78 -2.61 -10.04
N ARG A 14 15.89 -3.51 -10.47
CA ARG A 14 15.28 -3.46 -11.83
C ARG A 14 14.48 -2.17 -12.03
N ILE A 15 13.72 -1.72 -11.05
CA ILE A 15 12.96 -0.46 -11.12
C ILE A 15 13.91 0.73 -11.29
N ARG A 16 15.01 0.79 -10.54
CA ARG A 16 15.98 1.90 -10.64
C ARG A 16 16.65 1.98 -12.02
N GLN A 17 16.86 0.86 -12.66
CA GLN A 17 17.49 0.76 -13.99
C GLN A 17 16.50 0.83 -15.15
N CYS A 18 15.19 0.87 -14.90
CA CYS A 18 14.16 0.82 -15.93
C CYS A 18 14.21 2.02 -16.87
N THR A 19 14.10 1.74 -18.18
CA THR A 19 14.06 2.74 -19.27
C THR A 19 12.87 2.53 -20.21
N ALA A 20 11.83 1.83 -19.76
CA ALA A 20 10.71 1.37 -20.59
C ALA A 20 9.73 2.46 -21.06
N CYS A 21 9.78 3.67 -20.48
CA CYS A 21 8.93 4.81 -20.88
C CYS A 21 9.72 6.11 -20.78
N PRO A 22 9.29 7.22 -21.44
CA PRO A 22 10.06 8.46 -21.51
C PRO A 22 10.42 9.09 -20.17
N LEU A 23 9.72 8.78 -19.08
CA LEU A 23 9.96 9.36 -17.76
C LEU A 23 11.37 9.08 -17.20
N TRP A 24 12.06 8.05 -17.69
CA TRP A 24 13.44 7.78 -17.25
C TRP A 24 14.42 8.90 -17.65
N GLN A 25 14.11 9.66 -18.71
CA GLN A 25 14.97 10.74 -19.22
C GLN A 25 14.93 11.99 -18.32
N THR A 26 13.83 12.18 -17.59
CA THR A 26 13.59 13.41 -16.83
C THR A 26 13.59 13.21 -15.32
N ARG A 27 13.57 11.96 -14.85
CA ARG A 27 13.65 11.67 -13.41
C ARG A 27 15.06 11.92 -12.88
N THR A 28 15.16 12.33 -11.62
CA THR A 28 16.41 12.30 -10.87
C THR A 28 16.72 10.88 -10.42
N GLN A 29 15.71 10.22 -9.82
CA GLN A 29 15.78 8.82 -9.39
C GLN A 29 14.44 8.13 -9.61
N ALA A 30 14.46 6.81 -9.87
CA ALA A 30 13.25 6.02 -9.72
C ALA A 30 12.95 5.79 -8.23
N VAL A 31 11.66 5.71 -7.90
CA VAL A 31 11.15 5.52 -6.53
C VAL A 31 10.44 4.16 -6.47
N PRO A 32 11.15 3.08 -6.13
CA PRO A 32 10.57 1.73 -6.17
C PRO A 32 9.44 1.55 -5.16
N GLY A 33 9.65 1.99 -3.95
CA GLY A 33 8.81 1.79 -2.79
C GLY A 33 9.66 1.74 -1.52
N TYR A 34 8.99 1.66 -0.37
CA TYR A 34 9.64 1.58 0.94
C TYR A 34 8.75 0.84 1.94
N GLY A 35 9.31 -0.05 2.71
CA GLY A 35 8.65 -0.83 3.75
C GLY A 35 9.16 -2.26 3.81
N PRO A 36 8.77 -3.02 4.84
CA PRO A 36 9.21 -4.40 5.00
C PRO A 36 8.51 -5.32 4.00
N VAL A 37 9.19 -6.40 3.60
CA VAL A 37 8.63 -7.45 2.72
C VAL A 37 7.45 -8.19 3.39
N THR A 38 7.38 -8.14 4.72
CA THR A 38 6.31 -8.75 5.52
C THR A 38 5.13 -7.81 5.77
N ALA A 39 5.10 -6.62 5.12
CA ALA A 39 4.05 -5.64 5.32
C ALA A 39 2.68 -6.22 4.96
N ARG A 40 1.76 -6.17 5.93
CA ARG A 40 0.37 -6.60 5.77
C ARG A 40 -0.52 -5.50 5.17
N VAL A 41 -0.07 -4.26 5.25
CA VAL A 41 -0.75 -3.09 4.68
C VAL A 41 0.16 -2.48 3.63
N MET A 42 -0.38 -2.22 2.46
CA MET A 42 0.30 -1.50 1.39
C MET A 42 -0.44 -0.18 1.11
N ALA A 43 0.28 0.92 0.97
CA ALA A 43 -0.27 2.19 0.51
C ALA A 43 0.24 2.49 -0.91
N VAL A 44 -0.68 2.74 -1.83
CA VAL A 44 -0.37 2.96 -3.25
C VAL A 44 -0.89 4.31 -3.70
N GLY A 45 0.02 5.22 -4.05
CA GLY A 45 -0.29 6.51 -4.66
C GLY A 45 -0.17 6.49 -6.18
N GLU A 46 -0.13 7.68 -6.77
CA GLU A 46 -0.08 7.89 -8.22
C GLU A 46 1.35 7.82 -8.76
N ALA A 47 2.17 8.79 -8.44
CA ALA A 47 3.54 8.96 -8.92
C ALA A 47 4.40 9.71 -7.88
N PRO A 48 5.73 9.63 -7.97
CA PRO A 48 6.63 10.46 -7.18
C PRO A 48 6.45 11.94 -7.49
N GLY A 49 6.45 12.77 -6.44
CA GLY A 49 6.62 14.21 -6.55
C GLY A 49 8.09 14.62 -6.61
N GLU A 50 8.35 15.95 -6.55
CA GLU A 50 9.71 16.48 -6.66
C GLU A 50 10.64 16.05 -5.51
N THR A 51 10.12 16.04 -4.30
CA THR A 51 10.91 15.62 -3.13
C THR A 51 11.22 14.12 -3.20
N GLU A 52 10.24 13.31 -3.58
CA GLU A 52 10.39 11.88 -3.75
C GLU A 52 11.38 11.52 -4.86
N ASP A 53 11.33 12.22 -5.99
CA ASP A 53 12.26 12.06 -7.12
C ASP A 53 13.71 12.38 -6.73
N ARG A 54 13.91 13.44 -5.93
CA ARG A 54 15.22 13.82 -5.42
C ARG A 54 15.77 12.83 -4.40
N GLU A 55 14.91 12.29 -3.51
CA GLU A 55 15.33 11.45 -2.39
C GLU A 55 15.26 9.94 -2.70
N GLY A 56 14.61 9.54 -3.79
CA GLY A 56 14.43 8.13 -4.16
C GLY A 56 13.51 7.35 -3.22
N ARG A 57 12.69 8.05 -2.42
CA ARG A 57 11.80 7.47 -1.39
C ARG A 57 10.35 7.95 -1.57
N PRO A 58 9.34 7.06 -1.44
CA PRO A 58 7.94 7.45 -1.64
C PRO A 58 7.40 8.24 -0.44
N PHE A 59 6.53 9.20 -0.70
CA PHE A 59 5.78 9.94 0.31
C PHE A 59 6.67 10.57 1.40
N VAL A 60 7.69 11.33 1.01
CA VAL A 60 8.57 12.09 1.91
C VAL A 60 8.31 13.60 1.86
N GLY A 61 7.63 14.10 0.82
CA GLY A 61 7.17 15.49 0.70
C GLY A 61 5.98 15.82 1.62
N ALA A 62 5.33 16.96 1.37
CA ALA A 62 4.22 17.46 2.20
C ALA A 62 3.05 16.46 2.29
N ALA A 63 2.63 15.87 1.17
CA ALA A 63 1.60 14.84 1.14
C ALA A 63 2.00 13.58 1.93
N GLY A 64 3.28 13.23 1.89
CA GLY A 64 3.82 12.10 2.63
C GLY A 64 3.88 12.34 4.15
N ARG A 65 4.21 13.56 4.58
CA ARG A 65 4.12 13.93 6.01
C ARG A 65 2.69 13.85 6.51
N LEU A 66 1.73 14.33 5.74
CA LEU A 66 0.31 14.20 6.08
C LEU A 66 -0.13 12.73 6.15
N LEU A 67 0.30 11.89 5.20
CA LEU A 67 0.04 10.44 5.26
C LEU A 67 0.60 9.82 6.54
N THR A 68 1.84 10.17 6.92
CA THR A 68 2.45 9.68 8.16
C THR A 68 1.62 10.10 9.39
N GLN A 69 1.24 11.36 9.48
CA GLN A 69 0.39 11.86 10.57
C GLN A 69 -0.95 11.10 10.64
N LEU A 70 -1.62 10.90 9.51
CA LEU A 70 -2.90 10.18 9.46
C LEU A 70 -2.77 8.71 9.88
N LEU A 71 -1.66 8.06 9.55
CA LEU A 71 -1.35 6.69 10.01
C LEU A 71 -1.14 6.67 11.53
N GLU A 72 -0.34 7.58 12.05
CA GLU A 72 -0.03 7.70 13.49
C GLU A 72 -1.28 8.01 14.32
N GLU A 73 -2.18 8.88 13.84
CA GLU A 73 -3.47 9.21 14.49
C GLU A 73 -4.36 7.96 14.71
N VAL A 74 -4.16 6.91 13.92
CA VAL A 74 -4.90 5.64 14.07
C VAL A 74 -4.04 4.47 14.56
N GLY A 75 -2.86 4.77 15.12
CA GLY A 75 -1.96 3.78 15.70
C GLY A 75 -1.28 2.86 14.70
N LEU A 76 -1.13 3.29 13.45
CA LEU A 76 -0.37 2.57 12.42
C LEU A 76 1.03 3.19 12.27
N ASN A 77 2.05 2.36 12.43
CA ASN A 77 3.42 2.82 12.22
C ASN A 77 3.75 2.80 10.72
N ARG A 78 4.21 3.94 10.17
CA ARG A 78 4.65 4.04 8.78
C ARG A 78 5.70 3.00 8.39
N HIS A 79 6.56 2.59 9.33
CA HIS A 79 7.63 1.62 9.06
C HIS A 79 7.14 0.17 8.93
N ASP A 80 5.91 -0.12 9.35
CA ASP A 80 5.29 -1.45 9.23
C ASP A 80 4.46 -1.58 7.94
N ILE A 81 4.35 -0.51 7.16
CA ILE A 81 3.55 -0.41 5.93
C ILE A 81 4.49 -0.35 4.72
N TYR A 82 4.14 -1.06 3.65
CA TYR A 82 4.82 -0.88 2.38
C TYR A 82 4.16 0.25 1.58
N ILE A 83 4.92 1.27 1.24
CA ILE A 83 4.43 2.47 0.56
C ILE A 83 5.07 2.54 -0.83
N THR A 84 4.24 2.74 -1.85
CA THR A 84 4.68 2.86 -3.24
C THR A 84 3.72 3.71 -4.07
N ASN A 85 3.97 3.81 -5.37
CA ASN A 85 3.11 4.47 -6.34
C ASN A 85 2.85 3.57 -7.55
N THR A 86 1.84 3.89 -8.35
CA THR A 86 1.57 3.22 -9.64
C THR A 86 2.70 3.46 -10.62
N LEU A 87 3.21 4.69 -10.72
CA LEU A 87 4.44 5.03 -11.44
C LEU A 87 5.64 5.04 -10.50
N LYS A 88 6.80 4.65 -11.03
CA LYS A 88 8.07 4.66 -10.28
C LYS A 88 8.95 5.86 -10.62
N CYS A 89 8.53 6.68 -11.55
CA CYS A 89 9.23 7.89 -12.01
C CYS A 89 8.31 9.10 -11.95
N ARG A 90 8.87 10.28 -11.67
CA ARG A 90 8.14 11.54 -11.63
C ARG A 90 7.79 12.03 -13.05
N PRO A 91 6.51 12.32 -13.36
CA PRO A 91 6.16 13.03 -14.58
C PRO A 91 6.66 14.50 -14.52
N PRO A 92 7.12 15.07 -15.63
CA PRO A 92 7.57 16.48 -15.69
C PRO A 92 6.50 17.44 -15.16
N GLY A 93 6.91 18.37 -14.28
CA GLY A 93 5.99 19.34 -13.67
C GLY A 93 4.87 18.71 -12.80
N ASN A 94 4.99 17.45 -12.41
CA ASN A 94 3.95 16.67 -11.70
C ASN A 94 2.61 16.63 -12.47
N ARG A 95 2.66 16.59 -13.81
CA ARG A 95 1.45 16.38 -14.63
C ARG A 95 0.82 15.01 -14.36
N ASP A 96 -0.43 14.84 -14.74
CA ASP A 96 -1.07 13.52 -14.74
C ASP A 96 -0.25 12.55 -15.61
N PRO A 97 -0.15 11.26 -15.23
CA PRO A 97 0.49 10.22 -16.03
C PRO A 97 -0.20 9.99 -17.37
N GLU A 98 0.59 9.77 -18.42
CA GLU A 98 0.06 9.35 -19.71
C GLU A 98 -0.28 7.84 -19.71
N PRO A 99 -1.26 7.40 -20.51
CA PRO A 99 -1.68 5.99 -20.52
C PRO A 99 -0.55 5.00 -20.88
N ASP A 100 0.36 5.35 -21.76
CA ASP A 100 1.52 4.55 -22.16
C ASP A 100 2.56 4.46 -21.03
N GLU A 101 2.78 5.53 -20.28
CA GLU A 101 3.64 5.55 -19.09
C GLU A 101 3.10 4.62 -18.00
N VAL A 102 1.77 4.65 -17.77
CA VAL A 102 1.11 3.76 -16.83
C VAL A 102 1.21 2.31 -17.29
N ALA A 103 0.96 2.03 -18.58
CA ALA A 103 1.04 0.69 -19.13
C ALA A 103 2.45 0.10 -19.01
N ALA A 104 3.47 0.88 -19.36
CA ALA A 104 4.87 0.46 -19.29
C ALA A 104 5.35 0.17 -17.85
N CYS A 105 4.79 0.89 -16.85
CA CYS A 105 5.21 0.79 -15.44
C CYS A 105 4.39 -0.21 -14.62
N SER A 106 3.23 -0.65 -15.12
CA SER A 106 2.22 -1.39 -14.38
C SER A 106 2.71 -2.72 -13.79
N HIS A 107 3.54 -3.44 -14.54
CA HIS A 107 4.07 -4.76 -14.13
C HIS A 107 4.87 -4.69 -12.83
N PHE A 108 5.56 -3.58 -12.52
CA PHE A 108 6.28 -3.43 -11.27
C PHE A 108 5.37 -3.39 -10.05
N LEU A 109 4.22 -2.69 -10.15
CA LEU A 109 3.26 -2.67 -9.06
C LEU A 109 2.60 -4.05 -8.89
N GLU A 110 2.26 -4.72 -9.97
CA GLU A 110 1.70 -6.08 -9.95
C GLU A 110 2.66 -7.03 -9.25
N GLU A 111 3.94 -7.03 -9.64
CA GLU A 111 4.97 -7.86 -9.03
C GLU A 111 5.16 -7.54 -7.54
N GLN A 112 5.13 -6.26 -7.14
CA GLN A 112 5.16 -5.87 -5.74
C GLN A 112 3.96 -6.41 -4.94
N VAL A 113 2.76 -6.30 -5.50
CA VAL A 113 1.53 -6.81 -4.85
C VAL A 113 1.54 -8.33 -4.73
N ASP A 114 2.03 -9.04 -5.75
CA ASP A 114 2.12 -10.51 -5.74
C ASP A 114 3.21 -11.03 -4.80
N MET A 115 4.31 -10.30 -4.70
CA MET A 115 5.43 -10.61 -3.82
C MET A 115 5.07 -10.39 -2.34
N LEU A 116 4.56 -9.21 -2.01
CA LEU A 116 4.26 -8.83 -0.62
C LEU A 116 2.95 -9.43 -0.10
N ARG A 117 1.99 -9.71 -0.98
CA ARG A 117 0.67 -10.27 -0.63
C ARG A 117 -0.01 -9.53 0.53
N PRO A 118 -0.15 -8.21 0.46
CA PRO A 118 -0.74 -7.46 1.54
C PRO A 118 -2.20 -7.85 1.76
N ASP A 119 -2.64 -7.81 3.01
CA ASP A 119 -4.04 -8.06 3.37
C ASP A 119 -4.94 -6.91 2.95
N VAL A 120 -4.40 -5.69 3.06
CA VAL A 120 -5.11 -4.45 2.78
C VAL A 120 -4.25 -3.54 1.92
N ILE A 121 -4.84 -3.00 0.88
CA ILE A 121 -4.23 -2.00 0.00
C ILE A 121 -4.99 -0.69 0.16
N LEU A 122 -4.33 0.32 0.74
CA LEU A 122 -4.82 1.71 0.80
C LEU A 122 -4.56 2.35 -0.56
N VAL A 123 -5.63 2.70 -1.27
CA VAL A 123 -5.58 3.25 -2.63
C VAL A 123 -5.71 4.75 -2.57
N LEU A 124 -4.60 5.48 -2.73
CA LEU A 124 -4.52 6.92 -2.51
C LEU A 124 -4.80 7.72 -3.79
N GLY A 125 -6.03 8.21 -3.92
CA GLY A 125 -6.45 9.09 -5.00
C GLY A 125 -7.00 8.40 -6.25
N ARG A 126 -7.47 9.24 -7.19
CA ARG A 126 -8.22 8.78 -8.38
C ARG A 126 -7.38 7.94 -9.35
N HIS A 127 -6.09 8.25 -9.51
CA HIS A 127 -5.22 7.56 -10.48
C HIS A 127 -4.87 6.16 -10.00
N ALA A 128 -4.51 6.01 -8.72
CA ALA A 128 -4.30 4.70 -8.11
C ALA A 128 -5.60 3.86 -8.14
N LEU A 129 -6.76 4.50 -7.88
CA LEU A 129 -8.06 3.85 -7.96
C LEU A 129 -8.35 3.29 -9.36
N ARG A 130 -8.17 4.10 -10.41
CA ARG A 130 -8.39 3.65 -11.80
C ARG A 130 -7.48 2.49 -12.18
N ARG A 131 -6.25 2.49 -11.66
CA ARG A 131 -5.27 1.43 -11.96
C ARG A 131 -5.58 0.12 -11.23
N LEU A 132 -5.88 0.18 -9.94
CA LEU A 132 -6.06 -1.00 -9.10
C LEU A 132 -7.49 -1.56 -9.14
N LEU A 133 -8.48 -0.71 -9.36
CA LEU A 133 -9.90 -1.05 -9.35
C LEU A 133 -10.62 -0.48 -10.59
N PRO A 134 -10.20 -0.86 -11.83
CA PRO A 134 -10.85 -0.37 -13.03
C PRO A 134 -12.34 -0.74 -13.03
N GLY A 135 -13.19 0.24 -13.43
CA GLY A 135 -14.64 0.06 -13.50
C GLY A 135 -15.40 0.13 -12.18
N SER A 136 -14.74 0.35 -11.04
CA SER A 136 -15.40 0.33 -9.72
C SER A 136 -16.15 1.61 -9.34
N GLY A 137 -15.99 2.69 -10.09
CA GLY A 137 -16.58 4.00 -9.78
C GLY A 137 -15.53 5.06 -9.40
N GLY A 138 -15.99 6.24 -8.98
CA GLY A 138 -15.14 7.37 -8.63
C GLY A 138 -14.70 7.39 -7.17
N ILE A 139 -13.61 8.11 -6.89
CA ILE A 139 -13.08 8.23 -5.52
C ILE A 139 -14.11 8.84 -4.56
N THR A 140 -14.95 9.78 -5.04
CA THR A 140 -15.98 10.45 -4.23
C THR A 140 -17.05 9.50 -3.70
N SER A 141 -17.34 8.41 -4.43
CA SER A 141 -18.34 7.42 -4.02
C SER A 141 -17.75 6.25 -3.24
N LEU A 142 -16.44 6.04 -3.33
CA LEU A 142 -15.78 4.84 -2.79
C LEU A 142 -14.85 5.11 -1.61
N HIS A 143 -14.49 6.38 -1.33
CA HIS A 143 -13.56 6.65 -0.23
C HIS A 143 -14.05 6.09 1.11
N GLY A 144 -13.16 5.56 1.90
CA GLY A 144 -13.43 4.97 3.21
C GLY A 144 -14.25 3.67 3.20
N THR A 145 -14.58 3.12 2.01
CA THR A 145 -15.24 1.82 1.88
C THR A 145 -14.22 0.71 1.65
N THR A 146 -14.63 -0.54 1.88
CA THR A 146 -13.82 -1.72 1.53
C THR A 146 -14.33 -2.34 0.24
N VAL A 147 -13.42 -2.57 -0.71
CA VAL A 147 -13.69 -3.26 -1.98
C VAL A 147 -12.87 -4.55 -2.00
N ARG A 148 -13.53 -5.71 -2.13
CA ARG A 148 -12.84 -6.99 -2.28
C ARG A 148 -12.73 -7.36 -3.76
N ARG A 149 -11.51 -7.67 -4.18
CA ARG A 149 -11.21 -8.10 -5.55
C ARG A 149 -9.98 -9.01 -5.55
N ASP A 150 -10.04 -10.12 -6.29
CA ASP A 150 -8.94 -11.07 -6.47
C ASP A 150 -8.32 -11.55 -5.14
N GLY A 151 -9.19 -11.81 -4.14
CA GLY A 151 -8.79 -12.26 -2.80
C GLY A 151 -8.16 -11.20 -1.91
N ARG A 152 -8.08 -9.93 -2.36
CA ARG A 152 -7.49 -8.80 -1.62
C ARG A 152 -8.54 -7.78 -1.23
N THR A 153 -8.24 -7.02 -0.19
CA THR A 153 -9.09 -5.90 0.24
C THR A 153 -8.43 -4.58 -0.11
N TYR A 154 -9.17 -3.74 -0.80
CA TYR A 154 -8.77 -2.40 -1.19
C TYR A 154 -9.59 -1.38 -0.42
N VAL A 155 -8.96 -0.32 0.05
CA VAL A 155 -9.64 0.82 0.70
C VAL A 155 -9.28 2.09 -0.05
N PRO A 156 -10.16 2.58 -0.95
CA PRO A 156 -9.98 3.86 -1.61
C PRO A 156 -9.99 5.01 -0.60
N LEU A 157 -9.05 5.92 -0.74
CA LEU A 157 -8.90 7.12 0.09
C LEU A 157 -8.60 8.32 -0.81
N TYR A 158 -9.02 9.51 -0.42
CA TYR A 158 -8.53 10.71 -1.10
C TYR A 158 -7.00 10.78 -1.01
N HIS A 159 -6.37 11.34 -2.06
CA HIS A 159 -4.93 11.53 -2.00
C HIS A 159 -4.58 12.60 -0.96
N PRO A 160 -3.59 12.38 -0.07
CA PRO A 160 -3.23 13.35 0.96
C PRO A 160 -2.93 14.75 0.41
N ALA A 161 -2.34 14.85 -0.79
CA ALA A 161 -2.08 16.14 -1.43
C ALA A 161 -3.34 16.99 -1.64
N ALA A 162 -4.50 16.38 -1.87
CA ALA A 162 -5.76 17.10 -2.04
C ALA A 162 -6.27 17.72 -0.72
N ALA A 163 -5.89 17.15 0.41
CA ALA A 163 -6.29 17.62 1.73
C ALA A 163 -5.35 18.69 2.31
N LEU A 164 -4.17 18.91 1.74
CA LEU A 164 -3.22 19.91 2.25
C LEU A 164 -3.80 21.33 2.28
N TYR A 165 -4.73 21.62 1.39
CA TYR A 165 -5.33 22.94 1.23
C TYR A 165 -6.85 22.93 1.43
N ASN A 166 -7.39 21.81 1.94
CA ASN A 166 -8.83 21.65 2.13
C ASN A 166 -9.12 20.95 3.47
N ALA A 167 -9.49 21.73 4.48
CA ALA A 167 -9.75 21.23 5.83
C ALA A 167 -10.91 20.22 5.89
N SER A 168 -11.96 20.41 5.08
CA SER A 168 -13.08 19.46 5.00
C SER A 168 -12.62 18.09 4.50
N LEU A 169 -11.73 18.07 3.51
CA LEU A 169 -11.19 16.84 2.96
C LEU A 169 -10.23 16.16 3.94
N LEU A 170 -9.53 16.96 4.77
CA LEU A 170 -8.67 16.42 5.83
C LEU A 170 -9.49 15.67 6.89
N GLU A 171 -10.62 16.25 7.34
CA GLU A 171 -11.51 15.55 8.29
C GLU A 171 -12.10 14.28 7.68
N THR A 172 -12.50 14.33 6.41
CA THR A 172 -12.95 13.14 5.68
C THR A 172 -11.88 12.05 5.68
N LEU A 173 -10.62 12.39 5.40
CA LEU A 173 -9.51 11.44 5.44
C LEU A 173 -9.28 10.86 6.84
N ARG A 174 -9.39 11.66 7.90
CA ARG A 174 -9.31 11.19 9.29
C ARG A 174 -10.39 10.17 9.61
N ASP A 175 -11.63 10.47 9.20
CA ASP A 175 -12.75 9.53 9.40
C ASP A 175 -12.55 8.23 8.62
N ASP A 176 -12.07 8.32 7.38
CA ASP A 176 -11.75 7.13 6.57
C ASP A 176 -10.62 6.31 7.21
N MET A 177 -9.56 6.94 7.72
CA MET A 177 -8.48 6.25 8.41
C MET A 177 -8.95 5.55 9.70
N ARG A 178 -9.88 6.15 10.46
CA ARG A 178 -10.54 5.47 11.61
C ARG A 178 -11.32 4.22 11.16
N ARG A 179 -11.94 4.25 9.97
CA ARG A 179 -12.60 3.07 9.37
C ARG A 179 -11.59 2.00 8.98
N VAL A 180 -10.45 2.41 8.38
CA VAL A 180 -9.33 1.51 8.08
C VAL A 180 -8.86 0.78 9.34
N ARG A 181 -8.65 1.51 10.46
CA ARG A 181 -8.21 0.90 11.72
C ARG A 181 -9.20 -0.15 12.21
N ARG A 182 -10.50 0.19 12.26
CA ARG A 182 -11.54 -0.77 12.67
C ARG A 182 -11.55 -2.01 11.78
N TYR A 183 -11.42 -1.83 10.48
CA TYR A 183 -11.34 -2.96 9.55
C TYR A 183 -10.12 -3.87 9.83
N LEU A 184 -8.96 -3.29 10.09
CA LEU A 184 -7.75 -4.05 10.43
C LEU A 184 -7.92 -4.81 11.75
N ASP A 185 -8.49 -4.18 12.77
CA ASP A 185 -8.78 -4.82 14.07
C ASP A 185 -9.74 -6.01 13.92
N ASP A 186 -10.80 -5.86 13.09
CA ASP A 186 -11.74 -6.93 12.81
C ASP A 186 -11.07 -8.09 12.07
N ALA A 187 -10.25 -7.80 11.07
CA ALA A 187 -9.51 -8.80 10.32
C ALA A 187 -8.50 -9.55 11.21
N GLU A 188 -7.85 -8.87 12.14
CA GLU A 188 -6.96 -9.50 13.12
C GLU A 188 -7.69 -10.42 14.07
N ARG A 189 -8.83 -9.98 14.61
CA ARG A 189 -9.69 -10.82 15.48
C ARG A 189 -10.19 -12.07 14.78
N GLN A 190 -10.63 -11.94 13.52
CA GLN A 190 -11.09 -13.09 12.72
C GLN A 190 -9.98 -14.11 12.48
N ARG A 191 -8.75 -13.67 12.23
CA ARG A 191 -7.61 -14.58 12.05
C ARG A 191 -7.21 -15.27 13.35
N ALA A 192 -7.18 -14.55 14.46
CA ALA A 192 -6.87 -15.14 15.75
C ALA A 192 -7.88 -16.25 16.09
N ALA A 193 -9.18 -16.00 15.91
CA ALA A 193 -10.23 -16.99 16.09
C ALA A 193 -10.09 -18.21 15.16
N THR A 194 -9.73 -17.98 13.89
CA THR A 194 -9.52 -19.07 12.91
C THR A 194 -8.29 -19.91 13.27
N ALA A 195 -7.21 -19.26 13.72
CA ALA A 195 -5.98 -19.96 14.14
C ALA A 195 -6.21 -20.81 15.39
N GLU A 196 -7.00 -20.31 16.35
CA GLU A 196 -7.37 -21.04 17.56
C GLU A 196 -8.22 -22.30 17.24
N LEU A 197 -9.15 -22.19 16.30
CA LEU A 197 -9.96 -23.33 15.82
C LEU A 197 -9.15 -24.36 15.02
N ALA A 198 -8.07 -23.93 14.35
CA ALA A 198 -7.19 -24.80 13.56
C ALA A 198 -6.07 -25.44 14.41
N ALA A 199 -5.85 -24.99 15.64
CA ALA A 199 -4.89 -25.62 16.55
C ALA A 199 -5.34 -27.04 16.87
N PRO A 200 -4.49 -28.08 16.69
CA PRO A 200 -4.88 -29.44 17.08
C PRO A 200 -5.15 -29.46 18.59
N ALA A 201 -6.29 -30.02 18.96
CA ALA A 201 -6.62 -30.28 20.38
C ALA A 201 -5.40 -30.96 21.02
N ALA A 202 -4.80 -30.33 22.02
CA ALA A 202 -3.72 -30.93 22.78
C ALA A 202 -4.24 -32.29 23.27
N THR A 203 -3.67 -33.38 22.75
CA THR A 203 -4.01 -34.72 23.16
C THR A 203 -3.72 -34.83 24.64
N ALA A 204 -4.78 -34.85 25.44
CA ALA A 204 -4.72 -35.21 26.85
C ALA A 204 -4.38 -36.72 26.96
N HIS A 205 -3.12 -37.07 26.66
CA HIS A 205 -2.62 -38.45 26.74
C HIS A 205 -1.19 -38.46 27.30
N ASP A 206 -1.03 -37.91 28.51
CA ASP A 206 0.19 -38.12 29.29
C ASP A 206 -0.05 -37.95 30.82
N GLN A 207 -1.13 -38.51 31.32
CA GLN A 207 -1.37 -38.56 32.78
C GLN A 207 -1.85 -39.94 33.28
N LEU A 208 -1.36 -41.05 32.67
CA LEU A 208 -1.64 -42.41 33.15
C LEU A 208 -0.40 -43.32 33.11
N ALA A 209 0.73 -42.84 33.64
CA ALA A 209 1.91 -43.72 33.86
C ALA A 209 2.70 -43.26 35.09
N LEU A 210 2.07 -43.27 36.26
CA LEU A 210 2.74 -43.08 37.55
C LEU A 210 2.00 -43.83 38.67
N PHE A 211 1.60 -45.10 38.43
CA PHE A 211 1.26 -46.05 39.48
C PHE A 211 1.47 -47.47 38.93
N ASP A 212 2.70 -47.96 39.03
CA ASP A 212 3.08 -49.35 39.30
C ASP A 212 4.49 -49.37 39.87
#